data_a65b1160cb952d741f1f4213ae3f2519
#
_entry.id   a65b1160cb952d741f1f4213ae3f2519
#
_cell.length_a   1.000
_cell.length_b   1.000
_cell.length_c   1.000
_cell.angle_alpha   90.00
_cell.angle_beta   90.00
_cell.angle_gamma   90.00
#
_symmetry.space_group_name_H-M   'P 1'
#
loop_
_entity.id
_entity.type
_entity.pdbx_description
1 polymer ?
#
loop_
_entity_poly.entity_id
_entity_poly.type
_entity_poly.pdbx_seq_one_letter_code
_entity_poly.pdbx_strand_id
1 'polypeptide(L)'
;MYIKLWQNTHFAKIDYYETVQEAINKLISIGDSLVVIRRDGTLYNLLSQMDIEFLKTYEPNRKLIEILDPTDSFLFDDDLVEDALVIMLENRVKVLPVVDSELFPVGTFGFFELLKAFKTISAMDEAGTRAIIKIKDEPGELNKVLAVFAREKINVLSLMTAKISENKRMVSLKLGIKDINKISEILEDQEIEYEGIYEEDKGM
;
A
#
# COMPACT_ATOMS: atom_id res chain seq x y z
N MET A 1 -3.30 -3.06 7.74
CA MET A 1 -2.04 -3.82 8.02
C MET A 1 -0.88 -2.85 8.16
N TYR A 2 0.14 -3.17 9.01
CA TYR A 2 1.18 -2.20 9.35
C TYR A 2 2.20 -1.97 8.23
N ILE A 3 2.59 -0.72 8.02
CA ILE A 3 3.57 -0.24 7.03
C ILE A 3 4.90 -0.98 7.13
N LYS A 4 5.40 -1.24 8.34
CA LYS A 4 6.68 -1.91 8.60
C LYS A 4 6.85 -3.28 7.95
N LEU A 5 5.77 -3.92 7.50
CA LEU A 5 5.82 -5.22 6.81
C LEU A 5 6.29 -5.10 5.35
N TRP A 6 6.16 -3.91 4.75
CA TRP A 6 6.44 -3.70 3.32
C TRP A 6 7.34 -2.50 3.02
N GLN A 7 7.62 -1.64 4.00
CA GLN A 7 8.48 -0.47 3.81
C GLN A 7 9.83 -0.85 3.22
N ASN A 8 10.40 0.01 2.40
CA ASN A 8 11.77 -0.12 1.94
C ASN A 8 12.73 0.37 3.02
N THR A 9 13.48 -0.54 3.62
CA THR A 9 14.49 -0.22 4.65
C THR A 9 15.87 0.15 4.06
N HIS A 10 16.05 -0.04 2.75
CA HIS A 10 17.27 0.34 2.03
C HIS A 10 17.03 1.69 1.33
N PHE A 11 17.23 2.77 2.03
CA PHE A 11 17.01 4.13 1.54
C PHE A 11 18.21 5.02 1.80
N ALA A 12 18.37 6.05 0.98
CA ALA A 12 19.46 7.00 1.11
C ALA A 12 19.08 8.20 1.98
N LYS A 13 20.06 8.74 2.69
CA LYS A 13 19.92 9.92 3.54
C LYS A 13 20.90 11.01 3.12
N ILE A 14 20.52 12.26 3.35
CA ILE A 14 21.36 13.46 3.18
C ILE A 14 21.10 14.42 4.33
N ASP A 15 22.14 15.07 4.84
CA ASP A 15 21.99 16.12 5.86
C ASP A 15 21.43 17.38 5.24
N TYR A 16 20.54 18.08 5.93
CA TYR A 16 19.92 19.32 5.44
C TYR A 16 20.91 20.50 5.29
N TYR A 17 22.15 20.39 5.80
CA TYR A 17 23.25 21.32 5.55
C TYR A 17 24.07 21.00 4.29
N GLU A 18 23.85 19.86 3.66
CA GLU A 18 24.44 19.55 2.36
C GLU A 18 23.89 20.50 1.27
N THR A 19 24.60 20.58 0.15
CA THR A 19 24.26 21.50 -0.92
C THR A 19 23.21 20.95 -1.88
N VAL A 20 22.56 21.84 -2.59
CA VAL A 20 21.68 21.53 -3.71
C VAL A 20 22.36 20.61 -4.71
N GLN A 21 23.61 20.90 -5.07
CA GLN A 21 24.36 20.08 -6.03
C GLN A 21 24.61 18.66 -5.54
N GLU A 22 24.92 18.48 -4.24
CA GLU A 22 25.10 17.16 -3.63
C GLU A 22 23.81 16.37 -3.62
N ALA A 23 22.67 16.99 -3.32
CA ALA A 23 21.35 16.36 -3.37
C ALA A 23 20.98 15.91 -4.80
N ILE A 24 21.20 16.78 -5.81
CA ILE A 24 20.95 16.44 -7.22
C ILE A 24 21.82 15.25 -7.64
N ASN A 25 23.12 15.29 -7.34
CA ASN A 25 24.04 14.21 -7.71
C ASN A 25 23.64 12.88 -7.06
N LYS A 26 23.25 12.91 -5.77
CA LYS A 26 22.74 11.73 -5.06
C LYS A 26 21.46 11.20 -5.67
N LEU A 27 20.47 12.04 -5.91
CA LEU A 27 19.20 11.66 -6.55
C LEU A 27 19.41 10.98 -7.90
N ILE A 28 20.28 11.55 -8.75
CA ILE A 28 20.62 10.98 -10.06
C ILE A 28 21.31 9.61 -9.90
N SER A 29 22.24 9.50 -8.94
CA SER A 29 22.99 8.26 -8.71
C SER A 29 22.11 7.11 -8.18
N ILE A 30 21.15 7.43 -7.31
CA ILE A 30 20.28 6.45 -6.66
C ILE A 30 19.12 6.06 -7.57
N GLY A 31 18.60 7.00 -8.35
CA GLY A 31 17.43 6.79 -9.22
C GLY A 31 16.10 6.67 -8.49
N ASP A 32 16.04 7.04 -7.20
CA ASP A 32 14.88 6.89 -6.32
C ASP A 32 14.69 8.16 -5.46
N SER A 33 14.29 8.02 -4.22
CA SER A 33 14.07 9.09 -3.25
C SER A 33 15.25 9.25 -2.30
N LEU A 34 15.37 10.44 -1.71
CA LEU A 34 16.43 10.85 -0.80
C LEU A 34 15.83 11.48 0.45
N VAL A 35 15.97 10.83 1.59
CA VAL A 35 15.49 11.33 2.87
C VAL A 35 16.45 12.42 3.39
N VAL A 36 15.93 13.62 3.61
CA VAL A 36 16.68 14.73 4.19
C VAL A 36 16.52 14.68 5.70
N ILE A 37 17.64 14.66 6.42
CA ILE A 37 17.67 14.56 7.88
C ILE A 37 18.29 15.80 8.52
N ARG A 38 17.90 16.09 9.76
CA ARG A 38 18.54 17.07 10.63
C ARG A 38 19.86 16.51 11.17
N ARG A 39 20.66 17.38 11.78
CA ARG A 39 21.93 16.97 12.44
C ARG A 39 21.77 15.95 13.58
N ASP A 40 20.62 15.97 14.23
CA ASP A 40 20.28 14.98 15.25
C ASP A 40 19.82 13.64 14.68
N GLY A 41 19.68 13.56 13.34
CA GLY A 41 19.26 12.37 12.61
C GLY A 41 17.74 12.27 12.38
N THR A 42 16.95 13.19 12.93
CA THR A 42 15.48 13.20 12.73
C THR A 42 15.10 13.64 11.33
N LEU A 43 13.89 13.28 10.89
CA LEU A 43 13.35 13.64 9.58
C LEU A 43 13.26 15.16 9.42
N TYR A 44 13.67 15.67 8.27
CA TYR A 44 13.46 17.05 7.84
C TYR A 44 12.54 17.12 6.62
N ASN A 45 12.88 16.40 5.54
CA ASN A 45 12.11 16.37 4.31
C ASN A 45 12.40 15.09 3.52
N LEU A 46 11.74 14.90 2.38
CA LEU A 46 12.04 13.87 1.41
C LEU A 46 12.08 14.49 0.02
N LEU A 47 13.12 14.19 -0.73
CA LEU A 47 13.29 14.57 -2.13
C LEU A 47 13.13 13.34 -3.02
N SER A 48 12.55 13.54 -4.18
CA SER A 48 12.37 12.51 -5.22
C SER A 48 13.02 12.94 -6.53
N GLN A 49 13.04 12.05 -7.52
CA GLN A 49 13.49 12.39 -8.89
C GLN A 49 12.72 13.59 -9.49
N MET A 50 11.47 13.78 -9.08
CA MET A 50 10.62 14.88 -9.57
C MET A 50 11.10 16.25 -9.09
N ASP A 51 11.83 16.28 -7.97
CA ASP A 51 12.30 17.53 -7.35
C ASP A 51 13.60 18.05 -7.98
N ILE A 52 14.26 17.26 -8.86
CA ILE A 52 15.52 17.66 -9.51
C ILE A 52 15.35 18.98 -10.28
N GLU A 53 14.28 19.14 -11.03
CA GLU A 53 14.06 20.37 -11.81
C GLU A 53 13.79 21.58 -10.90
N PHE A 54 13.10 21.38 -9.79
CA PHE A 54 12.94 22.40 -8.75
C PHE A 54 14.29 22.78 -8.12
N LEU A 55 15.11 21.78 -7.74
CA LEU A 55 16.42 22.00 -7.16
C LEU A 55 17.36 22.78 -8.10
N LYS A 56 17.32 22.51 -9.40
CA LYS A 56 18.11 23.23 -10.42
C LYS A 56 17.79 24.73 -10.55
N THR A 57 16.67 25.19 -9.98
CA THR A 57 16.34 26.63 -9.98
C THR A 57 17.15 27.42 -8.96
N TYR A 58 17.85 26.75 -8.05
CA TYR A 58 18.68 27.34 -7.03
C TYR A 58 20.18 27.26 -7.36
N GLU A 59 20.97 28.15 -6.74
CA GLU A 59 22.43 28.09 -6.86
C GLU A 59 22.96 26.75 -6.29
N PRO A 60 23.91 26.08 -6.98
CA PRO A 60 24.41 24.77 -6.61
C PRO A 60 24.97 24.66 -5.19
N ASN A 61 25.55 25.73 -4.67
CA ASN A 61 26.19 25.78 -3.35
C ASN A 61 25.23 26.14 -2.20
N ARG A 62 23.94 26.46 -2.49
CA ARG A 62 22.97 26.71 -1.42
C ARG A 62 22.74 25.48 -0.60
N LYS A 63 22.50 25.66 0.69
CA LYS A 63 22.16 24.55 1.61
C LYS A 63 20.69 24.17 1.46
N LEU A 64 20.38 22.89 1.62
CA LEU A 64 19.00 22.39 1.55
C LEU A 64 18.10 23.07 2.58
N ILE A 65 18.60 23.34 3.80
CA ILE A 65 17.86 24.05 4.86
C ILE A 65 17.42 25.45 4.46
N GLU A 66 18.08 26.07 3.49
CA GLU A 66 17.75 27.43 3.03
C GLU A 66 16.62 27.47 1.98
N ILE A 67 16.28 26.30 1.42
CA ILE A 67 15.36 26.16 0.29
C ILE A 67 14.21 25.20 0.53
N LEU A 68 14.32 24.33 1.53
CA LEU A 68 13.31 23.35 1.90
C LEU A 68 12.71 23.70 3.25
N ASP A 69 11.40 23.52 3.37
CA ASP A 69 10.71 23.53 4.65
C ASP A 69 10.64 22.10 5.24
N PRO A 70 10.48 21.93 6.56
CA PRO A 70 10.20 20.64 7.15
C PRO A 70 8.93 20.04 6.55
N THR A 71 8.96 18.75 6.21
CA THR A 71 7.75 18.06 5.75
C THR A 71 6.82 17.71 6.92
N ASP A 72 5.52 17.82 6.68
CA ASP A 72 4.45 17.30 7.53
C ASP A 72 3.86 15.98 6.99
N SER A 73 4.33 15.55 5.81
CA SER A 73 3.85 14.36 5.12
C SER A 73 4.83 13.19 5.33
N PHE A 74 4.55 12.36 6.30
CA PHE A 74 5.33 11.16 6.64
C PHE A 74 4.40 10.09 7.25
N LEU A 75 4.93 8.90 7.45
CA LEU A 75 4.25 7.76 8.07
C LEU A 75 5.03 7.32 9.30
N PHE A 76 4.33 6.86 10.33
CA PHE A 76 4.93 6.04 11.36
C PHE A 76 5.02 4.57 10.91
N ASP A 77 5.97 3.82 11.41
CA ASP A 77 6.17 2.42 11.02
C ASP A 77 5.02 1.50 11.47
N ASP A 78 4.22 1.92 12.44
CA ASP A 78 3.00 1.26 12.92
C ASP A 78 1.70 1.82 12.32
N ASP A 79 1.78 2.77 11.38
CA ASP A 79 0.63 3.20 10.57
C ASP A 79 0.14 2.07 9.66
N LEU A 80 -1.09 2.21 9.15
CA LEU A 80 -1.68 1.25 8.25
C LEU A 80 -1.34 1.58 6.79
N VAL A 81 -1.30 0.54 5.95
CA VAL A 81 -1.16 0.69 4.48
C VAL A 81 -2.29 1.56 3.91
N GLU A 82 -3.47 1.48 4.49
CA GLU A 82 -4.64 2.29 4.15
C GLU A 82 -4.41 3.78 4.41
N ASP A 83 -3.72 4.14 5.51
CA ASP A 83 -3.37 5.52 5.84
C ASP A 83 -2.36 6.08 4.82
N ALA A 84 -1.35 5.27 4.45
CA ALA A 84 -0.41 5.63 3.40
C ALA A 84 -1.11 5.94 2.07
N LEU A 85 -2.09 5.10 1.67
CA LEU A 85 -2.87 5.32 0.45
C LEU A 85 -3.61 6.66 0.49
N VAL A 86 -4.26 6.98 1.61
CA VAL A 86 -4.99 8.24 1.77
C VAL A 86 -4.04 9.44 1.68
N ILE A 87 -2.94 9.44 2.44
CA ILE A 87 -1.95 10.53 2.44
C ILE A 87 -1.34 10.71 1.05
N MET A 88 -0.98 9.62 0.37
CA MET A 88 -0.41 9.68 -0.98
C MET A 88 -1.39 10.27 -2.00
N LEU A 89 -2.67 9.93 -1.91
CA LEU A 89 -3.71 10.46 -2.80
C LEU A 89 -4.02 11.94 -2.53
N GLU A 90 -4.19 12.31 -1.27
CA GLU A 90 -4.53 13.69 -0.87
C GLU A 90 -3.40 14.67 -1.19
N ASN A 91 -2.16 14.30 -0.89
CA ASN A 91 -0.99 15.15 -1.12
C ASN A 91 -0.38 14.98 -2.52
N ARG A 92 -0.89 14.03 -3.33
CA ARG A 92 -0.38 13.70 -4.68
C ARG A 92 1.11 13.35 -4.70
N VAL A 93 1.58 12.71 -3.63
CA VAL A 93 2.97 12.25 -3.50
C VAL A 93 3.09 10.78 -3.87
N LYS A 94 4.24 10.39 -4.42
CA LYS A 94 4.49 9.01 -4.87
C LYS A 94 5.26 8.17 -3.86
N VAL A 95 5.87 8.82 -2.88
CA VAL A 95 6.68 8.19 -1.84
C VAL A 95 6.61 9.05 -0.58
N LEU A 96 6.58 8.39 0.57
CA LEU A 96 6.58 9.01 1.89
C LEU A 96 7.76 8.48 2.71
N PRO A 97 8.42 9.30 3.52
CA PRO A 97 9.37 8.81 4.50
C PRO A 97 8.61 8.09 5.62
N VAL A 98 9.20 7.02 6.14
CA VAL A 98 8.66 6.28 7.31
C VAL A 98 9.59 6.54 8.48
N VAL A 99 9.02 6.89 9.62
CA VAL A 99 9.74 7.23 10.85
C VAL A 99 9.31 6.37 12.03
N ASP A 100 10.16 6.27 13.02
CA ASP A 100 9.80 5.75 14.33
C ASP A 100 9.12 6.83 15.21
N SER A 101 8.78 6.46 16.45
CA SER A 101 8.13 7.35 17.42
C SER A 101 8.96 8.59 17.82
N GLU A 102 10.27 8.57 17.56
CA GLU A 102 11.21 9.67 17.83
C GLU A 102 11.53 10.50 16.57
N LEU A 103 10.81 10.24 15.46
CA LEU A 103 10.98 10.86 14.15
C LEU A 103 12.30 10.51 13.43
N PHE A 104 12.99 9.45 13.81
CA PHE A 104 14.12 8.95 13.03
C PHE A 104 13.63 8.17 11.80
N PRO A 105 14.13 8.48 10.60
CA PRO A 105 13.77 7.73 9.40
C PRO A 105 14.21 6.28 9.49
N VAL A 106 13.25 5.35 9.38
CA VAL A 106 13.45 3.90 9.39
C VAL A 106 13.16 3.24 8.04
N GLY A 107 12.57 3.99 7.10
CA GLY A 107 12.26 3.50 5.76
C GLY A 107 11.67 4.56 4.84
N THR A 108 11.28 4.10 3.67
CA THR A 108 10.39 4.82 2.74
C THR A 108 9.26 3.90 2.33
N PHE A 109 8.11 4.49 1.97
CA PHE A 109 6.95 3.76 1.49
C PHE A 109 6.39 4.45 0.25
N GLY A 110 6.54 3.81 -0.89
CA GLY A 110 6.11 4.34 -2.18
C GLY A 110 5.03 3.50 -2.85
N PHE A 111 4.66 3.87 -4.07
CA PHE A 111 3.65 3.11 -4.83
C PHE A 111 4.03 1.65 -5.04
N PHE A 112 5.32 1.34 -5.14
CA PHE A 112 5.76 -0.04 -5.31
C PHE A 112 5.52 -0.87 -4.05
N GLU A 113 5.81 -0.32 -2.88
CA GLU A 113 5.53 -0.92 -1.57
C GLU A 113 4.02 -1.07 -1.36
N LEU A 114 3.24 -0.05 -1.73
CA LEU A 114 1.78 -0.08 -1.68
C LEU A 114 1.20 -1.21 -2.57
N LEU A 115 1.70 -1.37 -3.80
CA LEU A 115 1.28 -2.44 -4.70
C LEU A 115 1.67 -3.82 -4.18
N LYS A 116 2.87 -3.96 -3.58
CA LYS A 116 3.28 -5.22 -2.92
C LYS A 116 2.36 -5.55 -1.75
N ALA A 117 2.06 -4.57 -0.89
CA ALA A 117 1.14 -4.76 0.22
C ALA A 117 -0.23 -5.20 -0.28
N PHE A 118 -0.77 -4.51 -1.29
CA PHE A 118 -2.07 -4.86 -1.87
C PHE A 118 -2.08 -6.26 -2.50
N LYS A 119 -1.01 -6.64 -3.21
CA LYS A 119 -0.85 -8.00 -3.76
C LYS A 119 -0.96 -9.06 -2.66
N THR A 120 -0.28 -8.87 -1.54
CA THR A 120 -0.29 -9.81 -0.41
C THR A 120 -1.64 -9.82 0.31
N ILE A 121 -2.21 -8.65 0.61
CA ILE A 121 -3.50 -8.50 1.30
C ILE A 121 -4.63 -9.15 0.50
N SER A 122 -4.57 -9.08 -0.82
CA SER A 122 -5.57 -9.68 -1.71
C SER A 122 -5.29 -11.15 -2.06
N ALA A 123 -4.24 -11.76 -1.47
CA ALA A 123 -3.79 -13.12 -1.73
C ALA A 123 -3.57 -13.42 -3.23
N MET A 124 -3.03 -12.44 -3.99
CA MET A 124 -2.71 -12.64 -5.41
C MET A 124 -1.50 -13.55 -5.62
N ASP A 125 -0.70 -13.75 -4.60
CA ASP A 125 0.47 -14.64 -4.57
C ASP A 125 0.15 -16.06 -4.10
N GLU A 126 -1.12 -16.36 -3.84
CA GLU A 126 -1.60 -17.69 -3.45
C GLU A 126 -2.50 -18.29 -4.53
N ALA A 127 -2.35 -19.59 -4.78
CA ALA A 127 -3.24 -20.32 -5.68
C ALA A 127 -4.61 -20.54 -5.03
N GLY A 128 -5.69 -20.53 -5.83
CA GLY A 128 -7.03 -20.75 -5.31
C GLY A 128 -8.11 -20.33 -6.30
N THR A 129 -9.33 -20.20 -5.82
CA THR A 129 -10.47 -19.74 -6.59
C THR A 129 -10.95 -18.39 -6.05
N ARG A 130 -11.16 -17.43 -6.93
CA ARG A 130 -11.76 -16.13 -6.60
C ARG A 130 -13.24 -16.13 -7.00
N ALA A 131 -14.11 -15.88 -6.02
CA ALA A 131 -15.53 -15.67 -6.26
C ALA A 131 -15.91 -14.20 -6.06
N ILE A 132 -16.64 -13.64 -7.02
CA ILE A 132 -17.20 -12.29 -6.95
C ILE A 132 -18.69 -12.43 -6.67
N ILE A 133 -19.08 -12.03 -5.46
CA ILE A 133 -20.41 -12.28 -4.89
C ILE A 133 -21.13 -10.95 -4.67
N LYS A 134 -22.42 -10.91 -4.91
CA LYS A 134 -23.29 -9.79 -4.56
C LYS A 134 -24.06 -10.09 -3.28
N ILE A 135 -24.01 -9.16 -2.34
CA ILE A 135 -24.79 -9.24 -1.10
C ILE A 135 -25.55 -7.94 -0.84
N LYS A 136 -26.54 -7.99 0.03
CA LYS A 136 -27.14 -6.78 0.58
C LYS A 136 -26.15 -6.09 1.52
N ASP A 137 -26.16 -4.77 1.59
CA ASP A 137 -25.34 -3.98 2.53
C ASP A 137 -26.07 -3.89 3.88
N GLU A 138 -26.28 -5.05 4.53
CA GLU A 138 -26.99 -5.22 5.79
C GLU A 138 -26.15 -6.07 6.78
N PRO A 139 -26.28 -5.81 8.10
CA PRO A 139 -25.62 -6.63 9.11
C PRO A 139 -25.97 -8.11 8.98
N GLY A 140 -24.94 -8.97 8.99
CA GLY A 140 -25.10 -10.43 8.93
C GLY A 140 -25.02 -11.02 7.52
N GLU A 141 -25.18 -10.26 6.44
CA GLU A 141 -25.14 -10.80 5.08
C GLU A 141 -23.77 -11.43 4.73
N LEU A 142 -22.69 -10.74 5.09
CA LEU A 142 -21.33 -11.27 4.90
C LEU A 142 -21.11 -12.55 5.72
N ASN A 143 -21.66 -12.61 6.94
CA ASN A 143 -21.55 -13.80 7.79
C ASN A 143 -22.23 -15.01 7.17
N LYS A 144 -23.37 -14.85 6.47
CA LYS A 144 -24.03 -15.95 5.77
C LYS A 144 -23.10 -16.58 4.75
N VAL A 145 -22.43 -15.75 3.93
CA VAL A 145 -21.48 -16.20 2.91
C VAL A 145 -20.29 -16.93 3.54
N LEU A 146 -19.67 -16.34 4.57
CA LEU A 146 -18.52 -16.95 5.23
C LEU A 146 -18.86 -18.27 5.94
N ALA A 147 -20.05 -18.35 6.55
CA ALA A 147 -20.51 -19.58 7.22
C ALA A 147 -20.68 -20.76 6.26
N VAL A 148 -21.00 -20.51 5.00
CA VAL A 148 -21.10 -21.56 3.97
C VAL A 148 -19.73 -22.19 3.74
N PHE A 149 -18.70 -21.38 3.46
CA PHE A 149 -17.35 -21.88 3.22
C PHE A 149 -16.72 -22.52 4.47
N ALA A 150 -17.05 -22.01 5.65
CA ALA A 150 -16.59 -22.59 6.91
C ALA A 150 -17.18 -24.01 7.13
N ARG A 151 -18.46 -24.25 6.82
CA ARG A 151 -19.10 -25.57 6.88
C ARG A 151 -18.45 -26.56 5.90
N GLU A 152 -18.11 -26.09 4.71
CA GLU A 152 -17.42 -26.86 3.68
C GLU A 152 -15.91 -27.04 3.97
N LYS A 153 -15.41 -26.50 5.08
CA LYS A 153 -13.98 -26.50 5.47
C LYS A 153 -13.06 -25.90 4.42
N ILE A 154 -13.56 -24.89 3.68
CA ILE A 154 -12.80 -24.14 2.69
C ILE A 154 -12.23 -22.90 3.38
N ASN A 155 -10.90 -22.75 3.32
CA ASN A 155 -10.22 -21.61 3.90
C ASN A 155 -10.44 -20.34 3.04
N VAL A 156 -10.70 -19.20 3.69
CA VAL A 156 -10.76 -17.89 3.04
C VAL A 156 -9.38 -17.25 3.18
N LEU A 157 -8.71 -17.05 2.07
CA LEU A 157 -7.35 -16.45 2.00
C LEU A 157 -7.41 -14.93 2.02
N SER A 158 -8.40 -14.34 1.33
CA SER A 158 -8.62 -12.91 1.29
C SER A 158 -10.10 -12.57 1.12
N LEU A 159 -10.50 -11.44 1.71
CA LEU A 159 -11.83 -10.89 1.57
C LEU A 159 -11.73 -9.38 1.37
N MET A 160 -12.32 -8.90 0.28
CA MET A 160 -12.45 -7.47 0.00
C MET A 160 -13.90 -7.14 -0.32
N THR A 161 -14.36 -5.97 0.11
CA THR A 161 -15.73 -5.53 -0.17
C THR A 161 -15.74 -4.14 -0.78
N ALA A 162 -16.67 -3.91 -1.72
CA ALA A 162 -16.90 -2.61 -2.32
C ALA A 162 -18.40 -2.31 -2.32
N LYS A 163 -18.78 -1.09 -1.92
CA LYS A 163 -20.16 -0.61 -2.04
C LYS A 163 -20.45 -0.32 -3.50
N ILE A 164 -21.54 -0.90 -4.05
CA ILE A 164 -21.93 -0.71 -5.45
C ILE A 164 -23.24 0.08 -5.61
N SER A 165 -24.06 0.13 -4.56
CA SER A 165 -25.25 0.98 -4.46
C SER A 165 -25.60 1.22 -2.99
N GLU A 166 -26.72 1.92 -2.71
CA GLU A 166 -27.12 2.21 -1.32
C GLU A 166 -27.36 0.96 -0.49
N ASN A 167 -27.84 -0.13 -1.11
CA ASN A 167 -28.23 -1.35 -0.42
C ASN A 167 -27.53 -2.62 -0.95
N LYS A 168 -26.48 -2.48 -1.77
CA LYS A 168 -25.73 -3.62 -2.32
C LYS A 168 -24.22 -3.42 -2.19
N ARG A 169 -23.57 -4.52 -1.86
CA ARG A 169 -22.13 -4.62 -1.75
C ARG A 169 -21.61 -5.79 -2.59
N MET A 170 -20.52 -5.56 -3.28
CA MET A 170 -19.76 -6.62 -3.94
C MET A 170 -18.70 -7.16 -2.98
N VAL A 171 -18.54 -8.46 -2.96
CA VAL A 171 -17.55 -9.17 -2.14
C VAL A 171 -16.66 -9.97 -3.07
N SER A 172 -15.36 -9.72 -3.02
CA SER A 172 -14.35 -10.55 -3.65
C SER A 172 -13.74 -11.47 -2.61
N LEU A 173 -14.00 -12.77 -2.73
CA LEU A 173 -13.45 -13.81 -1.86
C LEU A 173 -12.39 -14.61 -2.61
N LYS A 174 -11.20 -14.71 -2.03
CA LYS A 174 -10.19 -15.68 -2.45
C LYS A 174 -10.26 -16.89 -1.55
N LEU A 175 -10.49 -18.06 -2.14
CA LEU A 175 -10.69 -19.34 -1.46
C LEU A 175 -9.49 -20.26 -1.70
N GLY A 176 -9.04 -20.96 -0.67
CA GLY A 176 -7.86 -21.83 -0.69
C GLY A 176 -8.10 -23.20 -1.37
N ILE A 177 -8.89 -23.22 -2.43
CA ILE A 177 -9.18 -24.40 -3.25
C ILE A 177 -9.22 -24.00 -4.73
N LYS A 178 -8.71 -24.85 -5.62
CA LYS A 178 -8.77 -24.69 -7.07
C LYS A 178 -9.87 -25.63 -7.62
N ASP A 179 -11.12 -25.20 -7.53
CA ASP A 179 -12.26 -25.97 -7.99
C ASP A 179 -13.47 -25.05 -8.23
N ILE A 180 -13.59 -24.55 -9.45
CA ILE A 180 -14.67 -23.65 -9.88
C ILE A 180 -16.03 -24.35 -9.72
N ASN A 181 -16.13 -25.62 -10.13
CA ASN A 181 -17.40 -26.36 -10.10
C ASN A 181 -17.92 -26.51 -8.68
N LYS A 182 -17.05 -26.91 -7.75
CA LYS A 182 -17.42 -27.03 -6.35
C LYS A 182 -17.88 -25.70 -5.75
N ILE A 183 -17.19 -24.60 -6.07
CA ILE A 183 -17.58 -23.27 -5.56
C ILE A 183 -18.91 -22.82 -6.17
N SER A 184 -19.15 -23.07 -7.46
CA SER A 184 -20.42 -22.78 -8.13
C SER A 184 -21.58 -23.54 -7.46
N GLU A 185 -21.44 -24.88 -7.30
CA GLU A 185 -22.44 -25.72 -6.63
C GLU A 185 -22.76 -25.20 -5.21
N ILE A 186 -21.76 -24.88 -4.41
CA ILE A 186 -21.94 -24.34 -3.06
C ILE A 186 -22.76 -23.04 -3.06
N LEU A 187 -22.45 -22.11 -3.97
CA LEU A 187 -23.14 -20.82 -4.05
C LEU A 187 -24.58 -20.97 -4.53
N GLU A 188 -24.82 -21.85 -5.52
CA GLU A 188 -26.12 -22.15 -6.08
C GLU A 188 -27.04 -22.86 -5.06
N ASP A 189 -26.52 -23.85 -4.34
CA ASP A 189 -27.27 -24.57 -3.29
C ASP A 189 -27.72 -23.65 -2.13
N GLN A 190 -27.01 -22.55 -1.92
CA GLN A 190 -27.33 -21.56 -0.88
C GLN A 190 -28.01 -20.31 -1.42
N GLU A 191 -28.42 -20.31 -2.70
CA GLU A 191 -29.07 -19.18 -3.38
C GLU A 191 -28.27 -17.87 -3.27
N ILE A 192 -26.92 -17.96 -3.29
CA ILE A 192 -26.03 -16.79 -3.21
C ILE A 192 -25.74 -16.28 -4.62
N GLU A 193 -26.15 -15.05 -4.90
CA GLU A 193 -25.92 -14.38 -6.19
C GLU A 193 -24.43 -14.08 -6.40
N TYR A 194 -23.83 -14.52 -7.51
CA TYR A 194 -22.45 -14.21 -7.88
C TYR A 194 -22.33 -13.70 -9.30
N GLU A 195 -21.29 -12.88 -9.57
CA GLU A 195 -20.96 -12.32 -10.88
C GLU A 195 -20.02 -13.23 -11.67
N GLY A 196 -19.11 -13.92 -10.97
CA GLY A 196 -18.12 -14.77 -11.60
C GLY A 196 -17.26 -15.55 -10.60
N ILE A 197 -16.70 -16.64 -11.10
CA ILE A 197 -15.80 -17.51 -10.34
C ILE A 197 -14.58 -17.75 -11.23
N TYR A 198 -13.38 -17.52 -10.69
CA TYR A 198 -12.12 -17.55 -11.44
C TYR A 198 -11.09 -18.40 -10.71
N GLU A 199 -10.51 -19.37 -11.40
CA GLU A 199 -9.34 -20.09 -10.90
C GLU A 199 -8.10 -19.22 -11.10
N GLU A 200 -7.32 -19.06 -10.05
CA GLU A 200 -6.12 -18.26 -10.05
C GLU A 200 -4.93 -19.14 -9.62
N ASP A 201 -3.91 -19.17 -10.45
CA ASP A 201 -2.63 -19.75 -10.10
C ASP A 201 -1.83 -18.81 -9.20
N LYS A 202 -0.81 -19.37 -8.56
CA LYS A 202 0.14 -18.57 -7.81
C LYS A 202 0.77 -17.56 -8.78
N GLY A 203 0.57 -16.26 -8.52
CA GLY A 203 1.15 -15.20 -9.34
C GLY A 203 2.67 -15.33 -9.42
N MET A 204 3.19 -15.33 -10.64
CA MET A 204 4.63 -15.31 -10.91
C MET A 204 5.25 -14.00 -10.44
#